data_130959d935e1a92868b4de05aa1fd135
#
_entry.id   130959d935e1a92868b4de05aa1fd135
#
_cell.length_a   1.000
_cell.length_b   1.000
_cell.length_c   1.000
_cell.angle_alpha   90.00
_cell.angle_beta   90.00
_cell.angle_gamma   90.00
#
_symmetry.space_group_name_H-M   'P 1'
#
loop_
_entity.id
_entity.type
_entity.pdbx_description
1 polymer ?
#
loop_
_entity_poly.entity_id
_entity_poly.type
_entity_poly.pdbx_seq_one_letter_code
_entity_poly.pdbx_strand_id
1 'polypeptide(L)'
;MKFYADVHRTKKNSERFRITYSTDGITFKHIDRLGEIPAGPGDRLFMDTIPPQHTDGAIELLRKGVGVYYLRRLTLIEKMRGELRLPRTARGDIRGLMSIEEGWFRRVTEDFLVMRRMILAHRSLSKTHQQLLNKYRALSEAEKVVLKPAISSIEKQLEEMAKKIDGEAGRRLPAYNVLLEGLGIDDSLAGREALAELLTYADFVDSSLRGLKKLLGLYKPTSSSRTDYWKLYDGKLCYAVHRLAMAFYNNRPNGRQCWELVKKIRQLVVTASGTGIGPRQRGGKPHNYTHRGLKAFNRRSIFSGGLLPYNSGVWGS
;
A
#
# COMPACT_ATOMS: atom_id res chain seq x y z
N MET A 1 18.27 16.74 11.22
CA MET A 1 17.43 16.44 12.41
C MET A 1 16.42 15.35 12.06
N LYS A 2 15.80 14.67 13.06
CA LYS A 2 14.72 13.70 12.85
C LYS A 2 13.42 14.25 13.43
N PHE A 3 12.38 14.27 12.62
CA PHE A 3 11.02 14.62 13.01
C PHE A 3 10.17 13.36 12.98
N TYR A 4 9.27 13.20 13.94
CA TYR A 4 8.30 12.12 14.00
C TYR A 4 6.91 12.72 14.08
N ALA A 5 6.01 12.31 13.20
CA ALA A 5 4.68 12.91 13.12
C ALA A 5 3.59 11.85 13.03
N ASP A 6 2.47 12.16 13.67
CA ASP A 6 1.22 11.43 13.60
C ASP A 6 0.11 12.33 13.07
N VAL A 7 -0.69 11.79 12.14
CA VAL A 7 -1.82 12.49 11.54
C VAL A 7 -3.13 11.89 12.04
N HIS A 8 -3.88 12.64 12.81
CA HIS A 8 -5.11 12.18 13.44
C HIS A 8 -6.29 13.12 13.24
N ARG A 9 -7.49 12.60 13.36
CA ARG A 9 -8.71 13.40 13.37
C ARG A 9 -8.88 14.11 14.72
N THR A 10 -9.21 15.40 14.70
CA THR A 10 -9.38 16.18 15.93
C THR A 10 -10.65 15.85 16.68
N LYS A 11 -11.74 15.50 15.97
CA LYS A 11 -13.03 15.08 16.54
C LYS A 11 -13.72 14.08 15.61
N LYS A 12 -14.63 13.27 16.16
CA LYS A 12 -15.34 12.19 15.46
C LYS A 12 -16.09 12.66 14.20
N ASN A 13 -16.51 13.91 14.14
CA ASN A 13 -17.27 14.50 13.02
C ASN A 13 -16.55 15.69 12.35
N SER A 14 -15.27 15.92 12.64
CA SER A 14 -14.54 17.02 12.02
C SER A 14 -13.79 16.50 10.80
N GLU A 15 -13.95 17.19 9.68
CA GLU A 15 -13.18 16.95 8.46
C GLU A 15 -11.71 17.39 8.62
N ARG A 16 -11.39 18.09 9.71
CA ARG A 16 -10.05 18.60 9.96
C ARG A 16 -9.15 17.52 10.55
N PHE A 17 -8.03 17.33 9.91
CA PHE A 17 -6.94 16.54 10.42
C PHE A 17 -5.94 17.46 11.10
N ARG A 18 -5.47 17.05 12.26
CA ARG A 18 -4.38 17.70 12.97
C ARG A 18 -3.13 16.83 12.88
N ILE A 19 -2.00 17.45 12.73
CA ILE A 19 -0.71 16.79 12.74
C ILE A 19 -0.05 17.13 14.07
N THR A 20 0.35 16.12 14.81
CA THR A 20 1.22 16.28 15.97
C THR A 20 2.62 15.81 15.57
N TYR A 21 3.64 16.59 15.90
CA TYR A 21 5.02 16.18 15.65
C TYR A 21 5.93 16.46 16.85
N SER A 22 7.07 15.77 16.90
CA SER A 22 8.10 15.92 17.90
C SER A 22 9.47 15.55 17.32
N THR A 23 10.52 16.08 17.91
CA THR A 23 11.92 15.71 17.62
C THR A 23 12.57 14.94 18.77
N ASP A 24 12.03 15.06 19.97
CA ASP A 24 12.60 14.55 21.23
C ASP A 24 11.67 13.56 21.99
N GLY A 25 10.41 13.43 21.54
CA GLY A 25 9.38 12.60 22.22
C GLY A 25 8.85 13.21 23.54
N ILE A 26 9.27 14.43 23.88
CA ILE A 26 8.89 15.14 25.10
C ILE A 26 8.05 16.36 24.72
N THR A 27 8.57 17.20 23.85
CA THR A 27 7.90 18.42 23.35
C THR A 27 7.08 18.08 22.11
N PHE A 28 5.78 18.33 22.16
CA PHE A 28 4.85 18.07 21.06
C PHE A 28 4.25 19.35 20.52
N LYS A 29 4.36 19.54 19.23
CA LYS A 29 3.78 20.66 18.50
C LYS A 29 2.64 20.18 17.61
N HIS A 30 1.68 21.09 17.35
CA HIS A 30 0.49 20.81 16.53
C HIS A 30 0.45 21.78 15.36
N ILE A 31 0.15 21.24 14.19
CA ILE A 31 0.00 21.98 12.92
C ILE A 31 -1.16 21.38 12.12
N ASP A 32 -1.62 22.11 11.12
CA ASP A 32 -2.70 21.66 10.25
C ASP A 32 -2.18 21.12 8.90
N ARG A 33 -0.99 21.54 8.47
CA ARG A 33 -0.40 21.15 7.17
C ARG A 33 1.02 20.63 7.35
N LEU A 34 1.36 19.54 6.66
CA LEU A 34 2.71 18.93 6.74
C LEU A 34 3.84 19.89 6.34
N GLY A 35 3.61 20.78 5.38
CA GLY A 35 4.59 21.76 4.94
C GLY A 35 4.98 22.79 6.02
N GLU A 36 4.23 22.89 7.12
CA GLU A 36 4.50 23.76 8.28
C GLU A 36 5.52 23.14 9.25
N ILE A 37 5.92 21.88 9.09
CA ILE A 37 7.02 21.30 9.87
C ILE A 37 8.28 22.08 9.55
N PRO A 38 9.00 22.61 10.58
CA PRO A 38 10.20 23.43 10.39
C PRO A 38 11.42 22.55 10.05
N ALA A 39 11.29 21.69 9.06
CA ALA A 39 12.33 20.82 8.56
C ALA A 39 13.00 21.45 7.34
N GLY A 40 14.31 21.37 7.27
CA GLY A 40 15.14 21.86 6.18
C GLY A 40 15.87 20.76 5.40
N PRO A 41 16.72 21.13 4.45
CA PRO A 41 17.49 20.18 3.64
C PRO A 41 18.31 19.22 4.52
N GLY A 42 18.25 17.94 4.23
CA GLY A 42 18.94 16.90 4.99
C GLY A 42 18.20 16.39 6.24
N ASP A 43 17.15 17.08 6.68
CA ASP A 43 16.29 16.57 7.76
C ASP A 43 15.45 15.38 7.30
N ARG A 44 14.96 14.58 8.26
CA ARG A 44 14.16 13.37 8.01
C ARG A 44 12.87 13.41 8.78
N LEU A 45 11.74 13.17 8.09
CA LEU A 45 10.40 13.05 8.66
C LEU A 45 9.94 11.60 8.63
N PHE A 46 9.61 11.05 9.78
CA PHE A 46 9.08 9.70 9.95
C PHE A 46 7.62 9.74 10.35
N MET A 47 6.76 8.99 9.64
CA MET A 47 5.32 8.94 9.86
C MET A 47 4.83 7.49 9.86
N ASP A 48 3.71 7.25 10.49
CA ASP A 48 3.02 5.96 10.39
C ASP A 48 2.41 5.76 8.99
N THR A 49 1.75 6.79 8.49
CA THR A 49 1.14 6.82 7.16
C THR A 49 1.12 8.26 6.63
N ILE A 50 0.95 8.41 5.32
CA ILE A 50 0.74 9.70 4.66
C ILE A 50 -0.69 9.69 4.11
N PRO A 51 -1.67 10.31 4.78
CA PRO A 51 -3.03 10.41 4.25
C PRO A 51 -3.07 11.17 2.93
N PRO A 52 -4.00 10.85 2.00
CA PRO A 52 -4.07 11.48 0.67
C PRO A 52 -4.13 13.02 0.70
N GLN A 53 -4.86 13.59 1.65
CA GLN A 53 -5.00 15.05 1.82
C GLN A 53 -3.71 15.76 2.25
N HIS A 54 -2.71 15.04 2.74
CA HIS A 54 -1.40 15.58 3.11
C HIS A 54 -0.32 15.29 2.06
N THR A 55 -0.70 14.76 0.90
CA THR A 55 0.24 14.43 -0.18
C THR A 55 1.00 15.66 -0.66
N ASP A 56 0.31 16.79 -0.85
CA ASP A 56 0.95 18.02 -1.36
C ASP A 56 1.94 18.60 -0.35
N GLY A 57 1.62 18.58 0.96
CA GLY A 57 2.55 18.99 2.00
C GLY A 57 3.78 18.06 2.11
N ALA A 58 3.61 16.76 1.86
CA ALA A 58 4.74 15.84 1.82
C ALA A 58 5.63 16.08 0.59
N ILE A 59 5.04 16.39 -0.58
CA ILE A 59 5.77 16.79 -1.79
C ILE A 59 6.54 18.10 -1.55
N GLU A 60 5.92 19.07 -0.89
CA GLU A 60 6.58 20.34 -0.52
C GLU A 60 7.81 20.09 0.33
N LEU A 61 7.73 19.22 1.34
CA LEU A 61 8.90 18.87 2.18
C LEU A 61 9.99 18.16 1.37
N LEU A 62 9.62 17.24 0.47
CA LEU A 62 10.59 16.58 -0.42
C LEU A 62 11.32 17.59 -1.30
N ARG A 63 10.63 18.60 -1.85
CA ARG A 63 11.23 19.67 -2.66
C ARG A 63 12.12 20.60 -1.86
N LYS A 64 11.87 20.74 -0.56
CA LYS A 64 12.77 21.43 0.39
C LYS A 64 14.00 20.58 0.78
N GLY A 65 14.16 19.38 0.20
CA GLY A 65 15.28 18.49 0.51
C GLY A 65 15.12 17.67 1.80
N VAL A 66 13.91 17.61 2.36
CA VAL A 66 13.59 16.77 3.53
C VAL A 66 13.36 15.33 3.09
N GLY A 67 14.01 14.38 3.74
CA GLY A 67 13.71 12.96 3.53
C GLY A 67 12.41 12.59 4.22
N VAL A 68 11.37 12.20 3.46
CA VAL A 68 10.08 11.76 4.02
C VAL A 68 10.00 10.24 4.01
N TYR A 69 9.59 9.66 5.14
CA TYR A 69 9.53 8.22 5.37
C TYR A 69 8.20 7.82 5.98
N TYR A 70 7.62 6.70 5.55
CA TYR A 70 6.45 6.12 6.21
C TYR A 70 6.69 4.68 6.64
N LEU A 71 5.97 4.26 7.68
CA LEU A 71 6.12 2.94 8.25
C LEU A 71 5.55 1.87 7.30
N ARG A 72 6.35 0.86 6.97
CA ARG A 72 5.93 -0.26 6.10
C ARG A 72 4.85 -1.14 6.74
N ARG A 73 4.76 -1.16 8.06
CA ARG A 73 3.91 -2.08 8.80
C ARG A 73 3.32 -1.42 10.05
N LEU A 74 2.07 -1.01 9.96
CA LEU A 74 1.38 -0.28 11.03
C LEU A 74 1.25 -1.07 12.34
N THR A 75 1.18 -2.40 12.27
CA THR A 75 1.13 -3.25 13.47
C THR A 75 2.34 -3.12 14.38
N LEU A 76 3.46 -2.55 13.88
CA LEU A 76 4.64 -2.28 14.71
C LEU A 76 4.37 -1.18 15.74
N ILE A 77 3.56 -0.17 15.42
CA ILE A 77 3.16 0.87 16.40
C ILE A 77 2.37 0.24 17.54
N GLU A 78 1.40 -0.63 17.22
CA GLU A 78 0.61 -1.32 18.23
C GLU A 78 1.49 -2.18 19.14
N LYS A 79 2.46 -2.88 18.54
CA LYS A 79 3.45 -3.67 19.26
C LYS A 79 4.28 -2.78 20.20
N MET A 80 4.87 -1.69 19.68
CA MET A 80 5.69 -0.77 20.48
C MET A 80 4.88 -0.10 21.59
N ARG A 81 3.64 0.29 21.33
CA ARG A 81 2.75 0.80 22.38
C ARG A 81 2.55 -0.20 23.52
N GLY A 82 2.33 -1.48 23.17
CA GLY A 82 2.18 -2.55 24.16
C GLY A 82 3.44 -2.78 24.99
N GLU A 83 4.60 -2.86 24.35
CA GLU A 83 5.89 -3.09 24.98
C GLU A 83 6.31 -1.91 25.88
N LEU A 84 6.09 -0.68 25.45
CA LEU A 84 6.45 0.53 26.17
C LEU A 84 5.30 1.08 27.06
N ARG A 85 4.17 0.39 27.15
CA ARG A 85 2.97 0.80 27.88
C ARG A 85 2.50 2.21 27.54
N LEU A 86 2.57 2.58 26.26
CA LEU A 86 2.19 3.90 25.78
C LEU A 86 0.68 3.99 25.55
N PRO A 87 0.04 5.14 25.84
CA PRO A 87 -1.37 5.35 25.59
C PRO A 87 -1.67 5.40 24.08
N ARG A 88 -2.90 5.06 23.69
CA ARG A 88 -3.39 5.18 22.31
C ARG A 88 -3.75 6.63 21.98
N THR A 89 -2.73 7.45 21.83
CA THR A 89 -2.80 8.90 21.53
C THR A 89 -1.71 9.26 20.53
N ALA A 90 -1.86 10.39 19.85
CA ALA A 90 -0.83 10.90 18.93
C ALA A 90 0.57 10.98 19.56
N ARG A 91 0.65 11.40 20.84
CA ARG A 91 1.93 11.44 21.58
C ARG A 91 2.49 10.03 21.81
N GLY A 92 1.62 9.07 22.16
CA GLY A 92 2.01 7.67 22.31
C GLY A 92 2.46 7.05 20.98
N ASP A 93 1.79 7.36 19.88
CA ASP A 93 2.14 6.88 18.55
C ASP A 93 3.49 7.44 18.09
N ILE A 94 3.77 8.74 18.32
CA ILE A 94 5.07 9.35 18.03
C ILE A 94 6.19 8.68 18.84
N ARG A 95 6.02 8.46 20.14
CA ARG A 95 6.99 7.73 20.95
C ARG A 95 7.21 6.30 20.47
N GLY A 96 6.12 5.64 20.04
CA GLY A 96 6.19 4.33 19.39
C GLY A 96 6.99 4.36 18.09
N LEU A 97 6.77 5.35 17.22
CA LEU A 97 7.53 5.55 15.98
C LEU A 97 9.02 5.75 16.24
N MET A 98 9.38 6.55 17.27
CA MET A 98 10.77 6.81 17.66
C MET A 98 11.50 5.53 18.10
N SER A 99 10.80 4.55 18.62
CA SER A 99 11.34 3.27 19.10
C SER A 99 11.47 2.22 18.00
N ILE A 100 10.96 2.49 16.79
CA ILE A 100 11.04 1.58 15.65
C ILE A 100 12.33 1.83 14.88
N GLU A 101 13.07 0.75 14.56
CA GLU A 101 14.28 0.82 13.73
C GLU A 101 13.98 1.43 12.35
N GLU A 102 14.88 2.30 11.85
CA GLU A 102 14.72 3.01 10.58
C GLU A 102 14.50 2.07 9.38
N GLY A 103 15.04 0.87 9.40
CA GLY A 103 14.87 -0.13 8.34
C GLY A 103 13.42 -0.55 8.10
N TRP A 104 12.51 -0.30 9.04
CA TRP A 104 11.08 -0.54 8.88
C TRP A 104 10.34 0.58 8.16
N PHE A 105 10.99 1.71 7.95
CA PHE A 105 10.40 2.81 7.19
C PHE A 105 10.80 2.76 5.72
N ARG A 106 9.89 3.17 4.86
CA ARG A 106 10.13 3.34 3.43
C ARG A 106 10.29 4.82 3.13
N ARG A 107 11.40 5.18 2.53
CA ARG A 107 11.58 6.51 1.93
C ARG A 107 10.59 6.65 0.78
N VAL A 108 9.95 7.80 0.68
CA VAL A 108 9.07 8.13 -0.43
C VAL A 108 9.75 9.09 -1.40
N THR A 109 9.30 9.04 -2.65
CA THR A 109 9.64 10.01 -3.69
C THR A 109 8.40 10.80 -4.08
N GLU A 110 8.58 11.91 -4.78
CA GLU A 110 7.46 12.67 -5.33
C GLU A 110 6.64 11.79 -6.28
N ASP A 111 7.31 11.03 -7.16
CA ASP A 111 6.63 10.13 -8.10
C ASP A 111 5.79 9.06 -7.41
N PHE A 112 6.33 8.46 -6.34
CA PHE A 112 5.54 7.53 -5.50
C PHE A 112 4.28 8.20 -4.94
N LEU A 113 4.39 9.42 -4.43
CA LEU A 113 3.27 10.12 -3.81
C LEU A 113 2.18 10.51 -4.83
N VAL A 114 2.60 10.98 -6.01
CA VAL A 114 1.68 11.31 -7.11
C VAL A 114 0.94 10.06 -7.57
N MET A 115 1.67 8.99 -7.91
CA MET A 115 1.08 7.74 -8.35
C MET A 115 0.15 7.15 -7.29
N ARG A 116 0.60 7.13 -6.02
CA ARG A 116 -0.20 6.63 -4.90
C ARG A 116 -1.52 7.38 -4.76
N ARG A 117 -1.54 8.72 -4.88
CA ARG A 117 -2.77 9.53 -4.80
C ARG A 117 -3.76 9.12 -5.87
N MET A 118 -3.32 8.99 -7.11
CA MET A 118 -4.17 8.61 -8.24
C MET A 118 -4.72 7.19 -8.08
N ILE A 119 -3.88 6.23 -7.72
CA ILE A 119 -4.29 4.84 -7.49
C ILE A 119 -5.30 4.74 -6.34
N LEU A 120 -5.09 5.48 -5.24
CA LEU A 120 -6.05 5.49 -4.13
C LEU A 120 -7.40 6.08 -4.52
N ALA A 121 -7.41 7.15 -5.33
CA ALA A 121 -8.64 7.74 -5.85
C ALA A 121 -9.38 6.76 -6.77
N HIS A 122 -8.67 6.12 -7.71
CA HIS A 122 -9.22 5.08 -8.59
C HIS A 122 -9.80 3.90 -7.79
N ARG A 123 -9.07 3.39 -6.80
CA ARG A 123 -9.56 2.32 -5.90
C ARG A 123 -10.82 2.72 -5.13
N SER A 124 -10.89 3.97 -4.66
CA SER A 124 -12.07 4.48 -3.95
C SER A 124 -13.30 4.52 -4.88
N LEU A 125 -13.12 5.03 -6.09
CA LEU A 125 -14.17 5.09 -7.10
C LEU A 125 -14.61 3.68 -7.54
N SER A 126 -13.67 2.75 -7.75
CA SER A 126 -13.96 1.34 -8.05
C SER A 126 -14.78 0.66 -6.95
N LYS A 127 -14.48 0.97 -5.69
CA LYS A 127 -15.28 0.45 -4.56
C LYS A 127 -16.70 1.01 -4.59
N THR A 128 -16.88 2.30 -4.85
CA THR A 128 -18.21 2.94 -5.00
C THR A 128 -18.99 2.31 -6.16
N HIS A 129 -18.34 2.12 -7.31
CA HIS A 129 -18.92 1.45 -8.46
C HIS A 129 -19.42 0.04 -8.11
N GLN A 130 -18.60 -0.76 -7.46
CA GLN A 130 -18.98 -2.10 -7.03
C GLN A 130 -20.18 -2.11 -6.06
N GLN A 131 -20.22 -1.16 -5.14
CA GLN A 131 -21.33 -0.99 -4.21
C GLN A 131 -22.63 -0.64 -4.94
N LEU A 132 -22.56 0.24 -5.95
CA LEU A 132 -23.72 0.60 -6.78
C LEU A 132 -24.17 -0.55 -7.66
N LEU A 133 -23.25 -1.31 -8.26
CA LEU A 133 -23.59 -2.52 -9.02
C LEU A 133 -24.30 -3.58 -8.16
N ASN A 134 -23.84 -3.77 -6.92
CA ASN A 134 -24.49 -4.70 -6.01
C ASN A 134 -25.92 -4.26 -5.65
N LYS A 135 -26.13 -2.95 -5.43
CA LYS A 135 -27.48 -2.39 -5.24
C LYS A 135 -28.33 -2.56 -6.49
N TYR A 136 -27.80 -2.21 -7.67
CA TYR A 136 -28.49 -2.31 -8.95
C TYR A 136 -29.03 -3.72 -9.22
N ARG A 137 -28.25 -4.77 -8.87
CA ARG A 137 -28.68 -6.17 -9.04
C ARG A 137 -29.88 -6.53 -8.18
N ALA A 138 -30.10 -5.87 -7.06
CA ALA A 138 -31.18 -6.13 -6.12
C ALA A 138 -32.44 -5.31 -6.39
N LEU A 139 -32.43 -4.39 -7.38
CA LEU A 139 -33.55 -3.51 -7.70
C LEU A 139 -34.50 -4.10 -8.72
N SER A 140 -35.76 -3.63 -8.72
CA SER A 140 -36.73 -3.85 -9.79
C SER A 140 -36.31 -3.15 -11.09
N GLU A 141 -36.86 -3.57 -12.23
CA GLU A 141 -36.50 -2.98 -13.53
C GLU A 141 -36.81 -1.47 -13.58
N ALA A 142 -37.89 -1.00 -12.97
CA ALA A 142 -38.25 0.42 -12.89
C ALA A 142 -37.18 1.25 -12.12
N GLU A 143 -36.69 0.71 -11.02
CA GLU A 143 -35.65 1.37 -10.20
C GLU A 143 -34.26 1.31 -10.87
N LYS A 144 -33.96 0.27 -11.64
CA LYS A 144 -32.72 0.12 -12.43
C LYS A 144 -32.53 1.26 -13.43
N VAL A 145 -33.62 1.75 -14.03
CA VAL A 145 -33.60 2.88 -14.98
C VAL A 145 -33.00 4.13 -14.33
N VAL A 146 -33.31 4.37 -13.05
CA VAL A 146 -32.82 5.55 -12.30
C VAL A 146 -31.32 5.44 -11.97
N LEU A 147 -30.83 4.24 -11.64
CA LEU A 147 -29.43 4.05 -11.24
C LEU A 147 -28.45 3.90 -12.42
N LYS A 148 -28.93 3.43 -13.57
CA LYS A 148 -28.09 3.16 -14.75
C LYS A 148 -27.24 4.34 -15.19
N PRO A 149 -27.74 5.61 -15.27
CA PRO A 149 -26.91 6.77 -15.64
C PRO A 149 -25.79 7.03 -14.66
N ALA A 150 -26.02 6.86 -13.35
CA ALA A 150 -24.99 7.05 -12.33
C ALA A 150 -23.86 6.02 -12.44
N ILE A 151 -24.22 4.75 -12.69
CA ILE A 151 -23.24 3.68 -12.92
C ILE A 151 -22.40 3.98 -14.15
N SER A 152 -23.04 4.31 -15.30
CA SER A 152 -22.32 4.65 -16.53
C SER A 152 -21.40 5.88 -16.38
N SER A 153 -21.82 6.88 -15.60
CA SER A 153 -20.98 8.04 -15.30
C SER A 153 -19.72 7.63 -14.52
N ILE A 154 -19.85 6.74 -13.53
CA ILE A 154 -18.71 6.25 -12.74
C ILE A 154 -17.78 5.38 -13.60
N GLU A 155 -18.33 4.54 -14.47
CA GLU A 155 -17.55 3.73 -15.42
C GLU A 155 -16.67 4.61 -16.31
N LYS A 156 -17.25 5.67 -16.89
CA LYS A 156 -16.51 6.65 -17.69
C LYS A 156 -15.39 7.33 -16.88
N GLN A 157 -15.69 7.74 -15.64
CA GLN A 157 -14.67 8.35 -14.76
C GLN A 157 -13.55 7.38 -14.40
N LEU A 158 -13.85 6.09 -14.18
CA LEU A 158 -12.86 5.06 -13.93
C LEU A 158 -11.94 4.88 -15.12
N GLU A 159 -12.50 4.84 -16.33
CA GLU A 159 -11.71 4.75 -17.57
C GLU A 159 -10.79 5.96 -17.75
N GLU A 160 -11.31 7.17 -17.57
CA GLU A 160 -10.52 8.41 -17.64
C GLU A 160 -9.41 8.44 -16.60
N MET A 161 -9.67 7.99 -15.38
CA MET A 161 -8.65 7.86 -14.33
C MET A 161 -7.60 6.82 -14.67
N ALA A 162 -7.99 5.67 -15.22
CA ALA A 162 -7.05 4.64 -15.64
C ALA A 162 -6.12 5.15 -16.76
N LYS A 163 -6.65 5.91 -17.74
CA LYS A 163 -5.85 6.59 -18.79
C LYS A 163 -4.86 7.60 -18.18
N LYS A 164 -5.28 8.36 -17.16
CA LYS A 164 -4.38 9.28 -16.45
C LYS A 164 -3.30 8.55 -15.68
N ILE A 165 -3.63 7.44 -15.00
CA ILE A 165 -2.66 6.60 -14.29
C ILE A 165 -1.63 6.03 -15.27
N ASP A 166 -2.06 5.52 -16.42
CA ASP A 166 -1.20 5.01 -17.48
C ASP A 166 -0.21 6.08 -17.97
N GLY A 167 -0.72 7.26 -18.35
CA GLY A 167 0.12 8.36 -18.82
C GLY A 167 1.12 8.88 -17.77
N GLU A 168 0.73 8.95 -16.49
CA GLU A 168 1.65 9.32 -15.41
C GLU A 168 2.66 8.20 -15.10
N ALA A 169 2.24 6.94 -15.17
CA ALA A 169 3.15 5.80 -14.99
C ALA A 169 4.25 5.78 -16.04
N GLY A 170 3.91 6.02 -17.30
CA GLY A 170 4.89 6.13 -18.39
C GLY A 170 5.92 7.24 -18.20
N ARG A 171 5.55 8.34 -17.51
CA ARG A 171 6.46 9.47 -17.23
C ARG A 171 7.28 9.27 -15.95
N ARG A 172 6.74 8.61 -14.94
CA ARG A 172 7.28 8.59 -13.56
C ARG A 172 7.90 7.27 -13.14
N LEU A 173 7.53 6.18 -13.79
CA LEU A 173 8.03 4.85 -13.42
C LEU A 173 8.99 4.34 -14.50
N PRO A 174 10.31 4.37 -14.26
CA PRO A 174 11.32 4.13 -15.31
C PRO A 174 11.17 2.79 -16.04
N ALA A 175 10.72 1.74 -15.35
CA ALA A 175 10.55 0.42 -15.95
C ALA A 175 9.19 0.21 -16.65
N TYR A 176 8.27 1.18 -16.56
CA TYR A 176 6.88 0.98 -16.98
C TYR A 176 6.74 0.65 -18.47
N ASN A 177 7.30 1.48 -19.34
CA ASN A 177 7.18 1.31 -20.79
C ASN A 177 7.90 0.03 -21.27
N VAL A 178 9.09 -0.26 -20.73
CA VAL A 178 9.83 -1.49 -21.03
C VAL A 178 9.01 -2.74 -20.64
N LEU A 179 8.27 -2.65 -19.55
CA LEU A 179 7.40 -3.74 -19.10
C LEU A 179 6.15 -3.89 -19.95
N LEU A 180 5.54 -2.80 -20.42
CA LEU A 180 4.42 -2.87 -21.33
C LEU A 180 4.79 -3.65 -22.60
N GLU A 181 5.87 -3.24 -23.28
CA GLU A 181 6.40 -3.93 -24.45
C GLU A 181 6.78 -5.38 -24.16
N GLY A 182 7.56 -5.62 -23.09
CA GLY A 182 8.04 -6.95 -22.71
C GLY A 182 6.94 -7.93 -22.28
N LEU A 183 5.77 -7.42 -21.86
CA LEU A 183 4.60 -8.23 -21.47
C LEU A 183 3.57 -8.32 -22.61
N GLY A 184 3.58 -7.41 -23.59
CA GLY A 184 2.60 -7.40 -24.67
C GLY A 184 1.17 -7.15 -24.18
N ILE A 185 0.99 -6.19 -23.26
CA ILE A 185 -0.32 -5.86 -22.68
C ILE A 185 -0.83 -4.49 -23.10
N ASP A 186 -0.32 -3.97 -24.24
CA ASP A 186 -0.56 -2.61 -24.72
C ASP A 186 -2.04 -2.28 -24.93
N ASP A 187 -2.87 -3.24 -25.31
CA ASP A 187 -4.30 -3.03 -25.57
C ASP A 187 -5.18 -3.09 -24.32
N SER A 188 -4.63 -3.46 -23.16
CA SER A 188 -5.40 -3.64 -21.94
C SER A 188 -5.23 -2.51 -20.95
N LEU A 189 -6.13 -1.52 -20.97
CA LEU A 189 -6.10 -0.42 -20.00
C LEU A 189 -6.14 -0.90 -18.53
N ALA A 190 -6.92 -1.94 -18.25
CA ALA A 190 -6.97 -2.56 -16.91
C ALA A 190 -5.66 -3.24 -16.53
N GLY A 191 -4.96 -3.86 -17.49
CA GLY A 191 -3.62 -4.44 -17.31
C GLY A 191 -2.57 -3.37 -17.06
N ARG A 192 -2.60 -2.29 -17.81
CA ARG A 192 -1.71 -1.13 -17.68
C ARG A 192 -1.86 -0.47 -16.31
N GLU A 193 -3.09 -0.22 -15.86
CA GLU A 193 -3.36 0.36 -14.52
C GLU A 193 -2.88 -0.60 -13.41
N ALA A 194 -3.13 -1.90 -13.55
CA ALA A 194 -2.66 -2.89 -12.58
C ALA A 194 -1.12 -2.98 -12.52
N LEU A 195 -0.43 -2.86 -13.67
CA LEU A 195 1.03 -2.78 -13.72
C LEU A 195 1.56 -1.53 -13.02
N ALA A 196 0.96 -0.35 -13.29
CA ALA A 196 1.31 0.89 -12.63
C ALA A 196 1.15 0.80 -11.10
N GLU A 197 0.06 0.18 -10.63
CA GLU A 197 -0.18 -0.10 -9.23
C GLU A 197 0.91 -0.99 -8.62
N LEU A 198 1.25 -2.08 -9.28
CA LEU A 198 2.30 -3.01 -8.82
C LEU A 198 3.66 -2.32 -8.72
N LEU A 199 4.07 -1.57 -9.73
CA LEU A 199 5.35 -0.86 -9.75
C LEU A 199 5.43 0.26 -8.70
N THR A 200 4.29 0.88 -8.38
CA THR A 200 4.24 1.91 -7.34
C THR A 200 4.48 1.34 -5.95
N TYR A 201 3.88 0.19 -5.64
CA TYR A 201 3.90 -0.34 -4.27
C TYR A 201 4.88 -1.46 -4.02
N ALA A 202 5.17 -2.29 -5.01
CA ALA A 202 6.10 -3.40 -4.88
C ALA A 202 7.50 -3.00 -5.33
N ASP A 203 8.47 -3.27 -4.47
CA ASP A 203 9.87 -3.08 -4.79
C ASP A 203 10.41 -4.36 -5.46
N PHE A 204 10.48 -4.35 -6.78
CA PHE A 204 10.94 -5.49 -7.55
C PHE A 204 12.47 -5.62 -7.60
N VAL A 205 13.21 -4.55 -7.31
CA VAL A 205 14.68 -4.53 -7.35
C VAL A 205 15.26 -5.09 -6.06
N ASP A 206 14.92 -4.45 -4.93
CA ASP A 206 15.55 -4.75 -3.65
C ASP A 206 14.87 -5.89 -2.89
N SER A 207 13.62 -6.22 -3.23
CA SER A 207 12.91 -7.32 -2.58
C SER A 207 13.40 -8.69 -3.05
N SER A 208 13.57 -9.62 -2.10
CA SER A 208 13.77 -11.02 -2.45
C SER A 208 12.52 -11.63 -3.12
N LEU A 209 12.70 -12.63 -3.97
CA LEU A 209 11.57 -13.36 -4.57
C LEU A 209 10.60 -13.92 -3.51
N ARG A 210 11.13 -14.41 -2.39
CA ARG A 210 10.31 -14.89 -1.26
C ARG A 210 9.53 -13.76 -0.62
N GLY A 211 10.13 -12.57 -0.50
CA GLY A 211 9.48 -11.35 0.01
C GLY A 211 8.34 -10.91 -0.89
N LEU A 212 8.58 -10.83 -2.21
CA LEU A 212 7.55 -10.50 -3.20
C LEU A 212 6.40 -11.52 -3.17
N LYS A 213 6.71 -12.82 -3.14
CA LYS A 213 5.69 -13.88 -3.09
C LYS A 213 4.78 -13.74 -1.86
N LYS A 214 5.35 -13.35 -0.71
CA LYS A 214 4.58 -13.07 0.51
C LYS A 214 3.76 -11.80 0.39
N LEU A 215 4.37 -10.68 -0.03
CA LEU A 215 3.72 -9.39 -0.18
C LEU A 215 2.50 -9.47 -1.11
N LEU A 216 2.63 -10.21 -2.21
CA LEU A 216 1.60 -10.36 -3.24
C LEU A 216 0.58 -11.47 -2.93
N GLY A 217 0.64 -12.11 -1.77
CA GLY A 217 -0.31 -13.16 -1.37
C GLY A 217 -0.22 -14.46 -2.18
N LEU A 218 0.87 -14.69 -2.91
CA LEU A 218 1.08 -15.87 -3.75
C LEU A 218 1.78 -17.02 -3.01
N TYR A 219 1.97 -16.87 -1.72
CA TYR A 219 2.58 -17.86 -0.84
C TYR A 219 1.49 -18.67 -0.13
N LYS A 220 1.44 -19.99 -0.35
CA LYS A 220 0.60 -20.89 0.45
C LYS A 220 1.36 -21.25 1.73
N PRO A 221 0.85 -20.96 2.93
CA PRO A 221 1.48 -21.40 4.16
C PRO A 221 1.40 -22.93 4.24
N THR A 222 2.47 -23.55 4.68
CA THR A 222 2.57 -25.01 4.88
C THR A 222 1.97 -25.46 6.20
N SER A 223 1.58 -24.55 7.09
CA SER A 223 1.03 -24.85 8.40
C SER A 223 -0.37 -24.24 8.59
N SER A 224 -1.17 -24.91 9.41
CA SER A 224 -2.58 -24.70 9.67
C SER A 224 -2.96 -23.37 10.37
N SER A 225 -2.04 -22.46 10.65
CA SER A 225 -2.36 -21.17 11.26
C SER A 225 -2.92 -20.20 10.20
N ARG A 226 -4.17 -20.41 9.82
CA ARG A 226 -4.95 -19.59 8.89
C ARG A 226 -5.00 -18.11 9.30
N THR A 227 -4.90 -17.83 10.59
CA THR A 227 -4.99 -16.49 11.19
C THR A 227 -3.78 -15.60 10.92
N ASP A 228 -2.58 -16.14 10.74
CA ASP A 228 -1.38 -15.33 10.54
C ASP A 228 -1.08 -15.05 9.06
N TYR A 229 -1.66 -15.82 8.16
CA TYR A 229 -1.45 -15.66 6.72
C TYR A 229 -2.00 -14.34 6.19
N TRP A 230 -3.24 -13.98 6.59
CA TRP A 230 -3.91 -12.76 6.14
C TRP A 230 -3.23 -11.47 6.59
N LYS A 231 -2.38 -11.55 7.62
CA LYS A 231 -1.60 -10.40 8.12
C LYS A 231 -0.29 -10.16 7.36
N LEU A 232 0.08 -11.06 6.45
CA LEU A 232 1.41 -11.06 5.82
C LEU A 232 1.43 -10.50 4.39
N TYR A 233 0.28 -10.30 3.76
CA TYR A 233 0.22 -9.82 2.38
C TYR A 233 -0.69 -8.61 2.21
N ASP A 234 -0.46 -7.85 1.15
CA ASP A 234 -1.34 -6.76 0.73
C ASP A 234 -2.40 -7.32 -0.24
N GLY A 235 -3.65 -7.45 0.23
CA GLY A 235 -4.75 -7.98 -0.57
C GLY A 235 -5.04 -7.17 -1.81
N LYS A 236 -4.73 -5.88 -1.82
CA LYS A 236 -4.92 -5.01 -2.98
C LYS A 236 -3.87 -5.30 -4.04
N LEU A 237 -2.62 -5.50 -3.63
CA LEU A 237 -1.55 -5.92 -4.55
C LEU A 237 -1.78 -7.33 -5.09
N CYS A 238 -2.29 -8.24 -4.27
CA CYS A 238 -2.72 -9.57 -4.74
C CYS A 238 -3.76 -9.44 -5.86
N TYR A 239 -4.76 -8.58 -5.67
CA TYR A 239 -5.78 -8.31 -6.67
C TYR A 239 -5.20 -7.64 -7.94
N ALA A 240 -4.26 -6.71 -7.80
CA ALA A 240 -3.57 -6.09 -8.94
C ALA A 240 -2.78 -7.13 -9.77
N VAL A 241 -2.09 -8.08 -9.12
CA VAL A 241 -1.43 -9.18 -9.82
C VAL A 241 -2.42 -10.02 -10.62
N HIS A 242 -3.59 -10.33 -10.04
CA HIS A 242 -4.60 -11.11 -10.75
C HIS A 242 -5.18 -10.35 -11.95
N ARG A 243 -5.47 -9.06 -11.82
CA ARG A 243 -5.93 -8.23 -12.94
C ARG A 243 -4.90 -8.16 -14.07
N LEU A 244 -3.64 -7.95 -13.71
CA LEU A 244 -2.56 -7.96 -14.70
C LEU A 244 -2.40 -9.32 -15.37
N ALA A 245 -2.48 -10.40 -14.60
CA ALA A 245 -2.39 -11.75 -15.14
C ALA A 245 -3.58 -12.11 -16.03
N MET A 246 -4.79 -11.63 -15.74
CA MET A 246 -5.95 -11.76 -16.64
C MET A 246 -5.70 -11.07 -17.98
N ALA A 247 -5.14 -9.86 -17.98
CA ALA A 247 -4.78 -9.15 -19.20
C ALA A 247 -3.67 -9.87 -19.98
N PHE A 248 -2.67 -10.39 -19.28
CA PHE A 248 -1.52 -11.07 -19.89
C PHE A 248 -1.86 -12.44 -20.48
N TYR A 249 -2.71 -13.24 -19.83
CA TYR A 249 -3.06 -14.59 -20.26
C TYR A 249 -4.39 -14.66 -21.01
N ASN A 250 -5.15 -13.57 -21.11
CA ASN A 250 -6.51 -13.51 -21.70
C ASN A 250 -7.48 -14.52 -21.10
N ASN A 251 -7.23 -15.00 -19.89
CA ASN A 251 -8.08 -15.95 -19.17
C ASN A 251 -7.94 -15.74 -17.66
N ARG A 252 -8.71 -16.51 -16.88
CA ARG A 252 -8.62 -16.49 -15.43
C ARG A 252 -7.34 -17.20 -14.96
N PRO A 253 -6.35 -16.47 -14.41
CA PRO A 253 -5.08 -17.07 -14.03
C PRO A 253 -5.19 -17.84 -12.72
N ASN A 254 -4.40 -18.91 -12.63
CA ASN A 254 -4.15 -19.57 -11.35
C ASN A 254 -2.95 -18.95 -10.60
N GLY A 255 -2.74 -19.34 -9.36
CA GLY A 255 -1.65 -18.78 -8.53
C GLY A 255 -0.24 -19.09 -9.08
N ARG A 256 -0.05 -20.16 -9.85
CA ARG A 256 1.23 -20.47 -10.52
C ARG A 256 1.49 -19.48 -11.65
N GLN A 257 0.50 -19.22 -12.49
CA GLN A 257 0.60 -18.24 -13.58
C GLN A 257 0.88 -16.83 -13.04
N CYS A 258 0.15 -16.40 -12.00
CA CYS A 258 0.43 -15.14 -11.33
C CYS A 258 1.89 -15.07 -10.84
N TRP A 259 2.41 -16.15 -10.30
CA TRP A 259 3.79 -16.20 -9.81
C TRP A 259 4.83 -16.15 -10.95
N GLU A 260 4.60 -16.84 -12.05
CA GLU A 260 5.48 -16.78 -13.23
C GLU A 260 5.51 -15.36 -13.82
N LEU A 261 4.35 -14.71 -13.90
CA LEU A 261 4.26 -13.32 -14.33
C LEU A 261 5.07 -12.38 -13.42
N VAL A 262 4.96 -12.51 -12.10
CA VAL A 262 5.75 -11.71 -11.13
C VAL A 262 7.26 -11.92 -11.32
N LYS A 263 7.70 -13.14 -11.60
CA LYS A 263 9.12 -13.41 -11.91
C LYS A 263 9.55 -12.73 -13.20
N LYS A 264 8.73 -12.78 -14.25
CA LYS A 264 8.98 -12.10 -15.51
C LYS A 264 9.08 -10.58 -15.32
N ILE A 265 8.14 -9.97 -14.60
CA ILE A 265 8.18 -8.54 -14.25
C ILE A 265 9.49 -8.21 -13.55
N ARG A 266 9.86 -8.95 -12.50
CA ARG A 266 11.10 -8.71 -11.78
C ARG A 266 12.33 -8.76 -12.67
N GLN A 267 12.42 -9.77 -13.54
CA GLN A 267 13.54 -9.92 -14.48
C GLN A 267 13.65 -8.69 -15.38
N LEU A 268 12.55 -8.25 -15.98
CA LEU A 268 12.52 -7.08 -16.85
C LEU A 268 12.88 -5.78 -16.10
N VAL A 269 12.36 -5.58 -14.88
CA VAL A 269 12.69 -4.42 -14.04
C VAL A 269 14.19 -4.38 -13.72
N VAL A 270 14.78 -5.51 -13.31
CA VAL A 270 16.21 -5.60 -12.98
C VAL A 270 17.07 -5.32 -14.22
N THR A 271 16.69 -5.86 -15.38
CA THR A 271 17.39 -5.59 -16.65
C THR A 271 17.30 -4.11 -17.04
N ALA A 272 16.10 -3.51 -16.95
CA ALA A 272 15.88 -2.10 -17.29
C ALA A 272 16.61 -1.14 -16.31
N SER A 273 16.81 -1.53 -15.07
CA SER A 273 17.52 -0.71 -14.06
C SER A 273 19.05 -0.71 -14.24
N GLY A 274 19.58 -1.45 -15.20
CA GLY A 274 21.05 -1.56 -15.43
C GLY A 274 21.81 -2.19 -14.25
N THR A 275 21.09 -2.55 -13.18
CA THR A 275 21.64 -3.28 -12.06
C THR A 275 21.76 -4.75 -12.47
N GLY A 276 22.83 -5.08 -13.21
CA GLY A 276 23.23 -6.47 -13.43
C GLY A 276 23.47 -7.16 -12.08
N ILE A 277 22.41 -7.51 -11.39
CA ILE A 277 22.48 -8.36 -10.21
C ILE A 277 22.70 -9.77 -10.73
N GLY A 278 23.96 -10.09 -11.02
CA GLY A 278 24.41 -11.45 -10.95
C GLY A 278 23.96 -12.04 -9.59
N PRO A 279 23.76 -13.36 -9.48
CA PRO A 279 23.33 -13.97 -8.23
C PRO A 279 24.25 -13.46 -7.14
N ARG A 280 23.73 -12.67 -6.19
CA ARG A 280 24.47 -12.23 -5.01
C ARG A 280 25.04 -13.49 -4.38
N GLN A 281 26.35 -13.68 -4.47
CA GLN A 281 27.05 -14.69 -3.70
C GLN A 281 26.63 -14.51 -2.25
N ARG A 282 26.10 -15.58 -1.67
CA ARG A 282 25.69 -15.65 -0.27
C ARG A 282 26.92 -15.49 0.64
N GLY A 283 27.30 -14.25 0.89
CA GLY A 283 28.37 -13.87 1.80
C GLY A 283 27.84 -12.91 2.85
N GLY A 284 26.94 -13.38 3.69
CA GLY A 284 26.42 -12.66 4.84
C GLY A 284 25.47 -13.60 5.57
N LYS A 285 25.90 -14.13 6.72
CA LYS A 285 25.08 -14.98 7.57
C LYS A 285 23.77 -14.25 7.85
N PRO A 286 22.59 -14.89 7.61
CA PRO A 286 21.34 -14.32 8.09
C PRO A 286 21.45 -14.26 9.62
N HIS A 287 21.19 -13.09 10.20
CA HIS A 287 20.94 -13.01 11.64
C HIS A 287 19.79 -13.98 11.94
N ASN A 288 20.14 -15.10 12.53
CA ASN A 288 19.20 -16.05 13.11
C ASN A 288 18.48 -15.32 14.25
N TYR A 289 17.28 -14.81 13.97
CA TYR A 289 16.32 -14.55 15.02
C TYR A 289 15.92 -15.91 15.60
N THR A 290 16.65 -16.34 16.61
CA THR A 290 16.30 -17.49 17.43
C THR A 290 14.95 -17.22 18.09
N HIS A 291 13.98 -18.02 17.73
CA HIS A 291 12.72 -18.20 18.42
C HIS A 291 12.96 -18.75 19.84
N ARG A 292 13.50 -17.95 20.75
CA ARG A 292 13.48 -18.23 22.19
C ARG A 292 12.81 -17.06 22.89
N GLY A 293 11.55 -17.22 23.21
CA GLY A 293 10.78 -16.25 24.01
C GLY A 293 9.29 -16.16 23.72
N LEU A 294 8.64 -17.22 23.20
CA LEU A 294 7.19 -17.26 23.08
C LEU A 294 6.66 -18.50 23.83
N LYS A 295 6.73 -18.46 25.15
CA LYS A 295 5.83 -19.24 26.00
C LYS A 295 5.09 -18.28 26.91
N ALA A 296 3.77 -18.47 26.94
CA ALA A 296 2.77 -17.89 27.84
C ALA A 296 2.35 -16.44 27.58
N PHE A 297 1.33 -16.26 26.79
CA PHE A 297 0.17 -15.46 27.25
C PHE A 297 -1.09 -16.02 26.61
N ASN A 298 -1.84 -16.71 27.44
CA ASN A 298 -3.11 -17.32 27.12
C ASN A 298 -4.25 -16.38 27.56
N ARG A 299 -5.23 -16.20 26.68
CA ARG A 299 -6.66 -15.95 26.93
C ARG A 299 -7.13 -14.65 27.59
N ARG A 300 -8.07 -14.09 26.87
CA ARG A 300 -9.28 -13.30 27.20
C ARG A 300 -9.20 -11.82 26.89
N SER A 301 -9.89 -11.42 25.84
CA SER A 301 -11.10 -10.58 25.90
C SER A 301 -11.60 -10.26 24.47
N ILE A 302 -12.76 -10.67 24.18
CA ILE A 302 -13.97 -9.99 23.74
C ILE A 302 -13.69 -8.61 23.12
N PHE A 303 -13.81 -8.53 21.78
CA PHE A 303 -14.15 -7.29 21.11
C PHE A 303 -15.26 -7.54 20.08
N SER A 304 -16.47 -7.22 20.52
CA SER A 304 -17.60 -6.85 19.68
C SER A 304 -17.29 -5.50 19.05
N GLY A 305 -17.09 -5.49 17.75
CA GLY A 305 -16.86 -4.28 16.96
C GLY A 305 -16.95 -4.65 15.48
N GLY A 306 -18.20 -4.63 14.94
CA GLY A 306 -18.55 -5.11 13.62
C GLY A 306 -17.72 -4.49 12.49
N LEU A 307 -16.89 -5.29 11.91
CA LEU A 307 -16.48 -5.19 10.52
C LEU A 307 -17.16 -6.34 9.80
N LEU A 308 -18.16 -6.01 9.00
CA LEU A 308 -18.84 -6.96 8.12
C LEU A 308 -17.78 -7.74 7.32
N PRO A 309 -17.84 -9.06 7.31
CA PRO A 309 -16.93 -9.87 6.54
C PRO A 309 -17.17 -9.59 5.04
N TYR A 310 -16.11 -9.31 4.34
CA TYR A 310 -16.08 -9.34 2.89
C TYR A 310 -16.41 -10.77 2.47
N ASN A 311 -17.64 -10.95 2.02
CA ASN A 311 -18.17 -12.24 1.63
C ASN A 311 -17.47 -12.69 0.35
N SER A 312 -16.46 -13.52 0.48
CA SER A 312 -15.77 -14.25 -0.60
C SER A 312 -16.57 -15.49 -1.05
N GLY A 313 -17.85 -15.43 -0.93
CA GLY A 313 -18.77 -16.46 -1.38
C GLY A 313 -19.42 -16.12 -2.69
N VAL A 314 -18.80 -16.42 -3.81
CA VAL A 314 -19.39 -16.97 -5.05
C VAL A 314 -18.23 -17.37 -5.97
N TRP A 315 -17.68 -18.52 -5.71
CA TRP A 315 -16.92 -19.29 -6.70
C TRP A 315 -17.19 -20.78 -6.43
N GLY A 316 -18.36 -21.21 -6.81
CA GLY A 316 -18.75 -22.59 -6.82
C GLY A 316 -19.59 -22.88 -8.07
N SER A 317 -19.13 -23.82 -8.87
CA SER A 317 -19.58 -24.45 -10.09
C SER A 317 -19.29 -23.72 -11.37
#